data_ce546d85eba65b481d83951697085e0f
#
_entry.id   ce546d85eba65b481d83951697085e0f
#
_cell.length_a   1.000
_cell.length_b   1.000
_cell.length_c   1.000
_cell.angle_alpha   90.00
_cell.angle_beta   90.00
_cell.angle_gamma   90.00
#
_symmetry.space_group_name_H-M   'P 1'
#
loop_
_entity.id
_entity.type
_entity.pdbx_description
1 polymer ?
#
loop_
_entity_poly.entity_id
_entity_poly.type
_entity_poly.pdbx_seq_one_letter_code
_entity_poly.pdbx_strand_id
1 'polypeptide(L)'
;MAEGATEARDFLFTARDFERVRKLIYGKAGIALAESKEEMVYSRLARRLRALRIESFKIYLDGLETGGTADEWQEFTNALTTNLTSFFRESHHFDALRAFLEQQPRGKAVRIWCSAASTGEEPYSLAITACEAYGTLTPPVAILATDIDTNVLATAERAVYPLDRIDKMELARKKKFFLKGSGATAGQCRVVEPLRKLLTFRQLNLLDARY
;
A
#
# COMPACT_ATOMS: atom_id res chain seq x y z
N MET A 1 30.38 20.59 12.72
CA MET A 1 30.20 20.40 11.27
C MET A 1 30.37 18.92 11.00
N ALA A 2 29.28 18.21 10.87
CA ALA A 2 29.31 16.77 10.51
C ALA A 2 29.14 16.72 8.99
N GLU A 3 30.25 16.45 8.30
CA GLU A 3 30.23 16.06 6.90
C GLU A 3 29.47 14.74 6.78
N GLY A 4 28.30 14.79 6.14
CA GLY A 4 27.58 13.58 5.77
C GLY A 4 28.43 12.77 4.80
N ALA A 5 28.95 11.63 5.26
CA ALA A 5 29.57 10.67 4.42
C ALA A 5 28.55 10.24 3.35
N THR A 6 28.77 10.67 2.12
CA THR A 6 28.04 10.15 0.94
C THR A 6 28.47 8.69 0.82
N GLU A 7 27.61 7.74 1.22
CA GLU A 7 27.89 6.32 0.95
C GLU A 7 28.17 6.16 -0.54
N ALA A 8 29.32 5.54 -0.86
CA ALA A 8 29.70 5.31 -2.25
C ALA A 8 28.58 4.49 -2.92
N ARG A 9 28.01 5.03 -4.00
CA ARG A 9 26.98 4.34 -4.77
C ARG A 9 27.58 3.10 -5.45
N ASP A 10 26.97 1.93 -5.27
CA ASP A 10 27.43 0.67 -5.90
C ASP A 10 27.28 0.69 -7.43
N PHE A 11 26.36 1.49 -7.93
CA PHE A 11 26.05 1.60 -9.35
C PHE A 11 26.09 3.05 -9.80
N LEU A 12 26.64 3.28 -11.00
CA LEU A 12 26.51 4.58 -11.66
C LEU A 12 25.05 4.83 -12.02
N PHE A 13 24.50 5.95 -11.54
CA PHE A 13 23.15 6.41 -11.87
C PHE A 13 23.25 7.84 -12.38
N THR A 14 22.90 8.02 -13.65
CA THR A 14 23.02 9.32 -14.33
C THR A 14 21.69 10.05 -14.38
N ALA A 15 21.70 11.36 -14.59
CA ALA A 15 20.48 12.14 -14.86
C ALA A 15 19.68 11.55 -16.04
N ARG A 16 20.36 10.99 -17.04
CA ARG A 16 19.69 10.31 -18.16
C ARG A 16 18.97 9.04 -17.74
N ASP A 17 19.55 8.25 -16.83
CA ASP A 17 18.88 7.07 -16.29
C ASP A 17 17.66 7.46 -15.48
N PHE A 18 17.75 8.51 -14.65
CA PHE A 18 16.62 9.02 -13.89
C PHE A 18 15.48 9.50 -14.79
N GLU A 19 15.78 10.23 -15.87
CA GLU A 19 14.77 10.66 -16.85
C GLU A 19 14.09 9.47 -17.56
N ARG A 20 14.85 8.41 -17.87
CA ARG A 20 14.26 7.16 -18.41
C ARG A 20 13.29 6.54 -17.41
N VAL A 21 13.70 6.40 -16.15
CA VAL A 21 12.83 5.89 -15.08
C VAL A 21 11.55 6.71 -14.96
N ARG A 22 11.65 8.05 -14.97
CA ARG A 22 10.48 8.94 -14.91
C ARG A 22 9.50 8.66 -16.05
N LYS A 23 9.99 8.57 -17.28
CA LYS A 23 9.16 8.29 -18.46
C LYS A 23 8.50 6.92 -18.39
N LEU A 24 9.26 5.89 -18.01
CA LEU A 24 8.78 4.52 -17.94
C LEU A 24 7.68 4.37 -16.89
N ILE A 25 7.91 4.86 -15.68
CA ILE A 25 6.90 4.73 -14.60
C ILE A 25 5.68 5.60 -14.86
N TYR A 26 5.85 6.79 -15.46
CA TYR A 26 4.71 7.62 -15.84
C TYR A 26 3.85 6.94 -16.90
N GLY A 27 4.45 6.39 -17.94
CA GLY A 27 3.74 5.66 -18.99
C GLY A 27 3.06 4.38 -18.49
N LYS A 28 3.66 3.69 -17.51
CA LYS A 28 3.15 2.42 -16.97
C LYS A 28 2.07 2.61 -15.91
N ALA A 29 2.24 3.59 -15.03
CA ALA A 29 1.46 3.71 -13.79
C ALA A 29 0.92 5.14 -13.53
N GLY A 30 1.20 6.11 -14.39
CA GLY A 30 0.81 7.52 -14.17
C GLY A 30 1.57 8.21 -13.04
N ILE A 31 2.63 7.57 -12.51
CA ILE A 31 3.39 8.12 -11.38
C ILE A 31 4.34 9.21 -11.88
N ALA A 32 4.07 10.46 -11.52
CA ALA A 32 4.93 11.60 -11.80
C ALA A 32 5.99 11.75 -10.70
N LEU A 33 7.25 11.43 -11.02
CA LEU A 33 8.37 11.58 -10.09
C LEU A 33 8.97 12.99 -10.23
N ALA A 34 9.01 13.75 -9.12
CA ALA A 34 9.72 15.01 -9.05
C ALA A 34 11.24 14.79 -9.05
N GLU A 35 12.02 15.78 -9.49
CA GLU A 35 13.48 15.73 -9.51
C GLU A 35 14.09 15.41 -8.14
N SER A 36 13.51 15.92 -7.07
CA SER A 36 13.93 15.65 -5.69
C SER A 36 13.81 14.18 -5.27
N LYS A 37 13.26 13.30 -6.10
CA LYS A 37 13.10 11.85 -5.84
C LYS A 37 14.22 11.00 -6.39
N GLU A 38 15.27 11.59 -6.99
CA GLU A 38 16.38 10.86 -7.58
C GLU A 38 17.02 9.86 -6.61
N GLU A 39 17.35 10.28 -5.40
CA GLU A 39 17.98 9.41 -4.38
C GLU A 39 17.06 8.27 -3.96
N MET A 40 15.77 8.53 -3.83
CA MET A 40 14.78 7.49 -3.53
C MET A 40 14.73 6.45 -4.65
N VAL A 41 14.69 6.90 -5.91
CA VAL A 41 14.67 6.04 -7.09
C VAL A 41 15.94 5.20 -7.14
N TYR A 42 17.11 5.84 -7.00
CA TYR A 42 18.39 5.14 -6.92
C TYR A 42 18.36 4.03 -5.87
N SER A 43 18.06 4.38 -4.62
CA SER A 43 18.09 3.43 -3.50
C SER A 43 17.16 2.23 -3.73
N ARG A 44 15.98 2.47 -4.27
CA ARG A 44 14.97 1.43 -4.50
C ARG A 44 15.33 0.51 -5.67
N LEU A 45 15.75 1.08 -6.79
CA LEU A 45 16.12 0.30 -7.96
C LEU A 45 17.48 -0.38 -7.80
N ALA A 46 18.45 0.21 -7.08
CA ALA A 46 19.72 -0.45 -6.77
C ALA A 46 19.50 -1.78 -6.02
N ARG A 47 18.52 -1.83 -5.11
CA ARG A 47 18.12 -3.11 -4.47
C ARG A 47 17.60 -4.13 -5.49
N ARG A 48 16.88 -3.67 -6.51
CA ARG A 48 16.38 -4.55 -7.58
C ARG A 48 17.53 -5.08 -8.43
N LEU A 49 18.47 -4.21 -8.84
CA LEU A 49 19.66 -4.61 -9.60
C LEU A 49 20.44 -5.69 -8.86
N ARG A 50 20.68 -5.50 -7.53
CA ARG A 50 21.38 -6.52 -6.71
C ARG A 50 20.61 -7.85 -6.69
N ALA A 51 19.29 -7.82 -6.51
CA ALA A 51 18.47 -9.03 -6.50
C ALA A 51 18.52 -9.79 -7.82
N LEU A 52 18.59 -9.08 -8.95
CA LEU A 52 18.68 -9.64 -10.30
C LEU A 52 20.12 -9.91 -10.74
N ARG A 53 21.13 -9.50 -9.96
CA ARG A 53 22.56 -9.56 -10.33
C ARG A 53 22.87 -8.82 -11.63
N ILE A 54 22.22 -7.68 -11.85
CA ILE A 54 22.45 -6.81 -13.01
C ILE A 54 23.47 -5.74 -12.65
N GLU A 55 24.44 -5.50 -13.52
CA GLU A 55 25.64 -4.70 -13.25
C GLU A 55 25.42 -3.19 -13.40
N SER A 56 24.35 -2.74 -14.08
CA SER A 56 24.12 -1.31 -14.30
C SER A 56 22.65 -0.97 -14.55
N PHE A 57 22.28 0.28 -14.22
CA PHE A 57 20.97 0.84 -14.55
C PHE A 57 20.69 0.83 -16.05
N LYS A 58 21.72 1.10 -16.87
CA LYS A 58 21.57 1.06 -18.33
C LYS A 58 21.09 -0.32 -18.80
N ILE A 59 21.76 -1.39 -18.38
CA ILE A 59 21.38 -2.77 -18.76
C ILE A 59 19.96 -3.09 -18.27
N TYR A 60 19.64 -2.72 -17.05
CA TYR A 60 18.30 -2.95 -16.47
C TYR A 60 17.19 -2.24 -17.26
N LEU A 61 17.37 -0.94 -17.54
CA LEU A 61 16.39 -0.15 -18.26
C LEU A 61 16.27 -0.57 -19.74
N ASP A 62 17.40 -0.91 -20.40
CA ASP A 62 17.38 -1.47 -21.76
C ASP A 62 16.58 -2.78 -21.77
N GLY A 63 16.76 -3.65 -20.79
CA GLY A 63 16.01 -4.89 -20.63
C GLY A 63 14.52 -4.67 -20.46
N LEU A 64 14.11 -3.71 -19.64
CA LEU A 64 12.69 -3.35 -19.47
C LEU A 64 12.08 -2.84 -20.78
N GLU A 65 12.77 -1.95 -21.51
CA GLU A 65 12.25 -1.33 -22.72
C GLU A 65 12.15 -2.30 -23.89
N THR A 66 13.07 -3.28 -23.99
CA THR A 66 13.15 -4.19 -25.15
C THR A 66 12.43 -5.51 -24.99
N GLY A 67 12.10 -5.93 -23.75
CA GLY A 67 11.50 -7.24 -23.53
C GLY A 67 11.17 -7.56 -22.07
N GLY A 68 10.98 -6.55 -21.23
CA GLY A 68 10.62 -6.74 -19.83
C GLY A 68 9.39 -7.62 -19.66
N THR A 69 9.50 -8.66 -18.82
CA THR A 69 8.36 -9.52 -18.49
C THR A 69 7.31 -8.74 -17.70
N ALA A 70 6.06 -9.22 -17.70
CA ALA A 70 4.99 -8.62 -16.90
C ALA A 70 5.35 -8.55 -15.41
N ASP A 71 6.01 -9.58 -14.90
CA ASP A 71 6.47 -9.66 -13.50
C ASP A 71 7.55 -8.61 -13.20
N GLU A 72 8.51 -8.41 -14.11
CA GLU A 72 9.55 -7.40 -13.90
C GLU A 72 9.01 -5.97 -13.98
N TRP A 73 8.08 -5.72 -14.88
CA TRP A 73 7.35 -4.45 -14.93
C TRP A 73 6.56 -4.19 -13.64
N GLN A 74 5.97 -5.25 -13.06
CA GLN A 74 5.27 -5.15 -11.78
C GLN A 74 6.24 -4.82 -10.64
N GLU A 75 7.37 -5.51 -10.57
CA GLU A 75 8.39 -5.26 -9.56
C GLU A 75 9.03 -3.85 -9.69
N PHE A 76 9.25 -3.39 -10.91
CA PHE A 76 9.67 -2.01 -11.18
C PHE A 76 8.64 -1.01 -10.66
N THR A 77 7.35 -1.26 -10.90
CA THR A 77 6.25 -0.43 -10.40
C THR A 77 6.20 -0.44 -8.87
N ASN A 78 6.21 -1.62 -8.26
CA ASN A 78 6.21 -1.81 -6.80
C ASN A 78 7.38 -1.06 -6.13
N ALA A 79 8.56 -1.09 -6.74
CA ALA A 79 9.74 -0.40 -6.22
C ALA A 79 9.56 1.13 -6.18
N LEU A 80 8.76 1.70 -7.05
CA LEU A 80 8.63 3.16 -7.22
C LEU A 80 7.35 3.75 -6.60
N THR A 81 6.42 2.93 -6.15
CA THR A 81 5.22 3.39 -5.41
C THR A 81 5.60 3.99 -4.06
N THR A 82 4.76 4.88 -3.55
CA THR A 82 4.90 5.46 -2.21
C THR A 82 3.70 5.08 -1.37
N ASN A 83 3.92 4.28 -0.33
CA ASN A 83 2.89 3.57 0.41
C ASN A 83 2.74 4.06 1.86
N LEU A 84 2.81 5.40 2.07
CA LEU A 84 2.64 5.98 3.40
C LEU A 84 1.18 5.95 3.83
N THR A 85 0.86 5.10 4.81
CA THR A 85 -0.49 4.96 5.35
C THR A 85 -0.46 4.70 6.86
N SER A 86 -1.57 4.90 7.54
CA SER A 86 -1.78 4.54 8.95
C SER A 86 -3.26 4.33 9.23
N PHE A 87 -3.58 3.57 10.29
CA PHE A 87 -4.96 3.43 10.74
C PHE A 87 -5.56 4.79 11.11
N PHE A 88 -6.77 5.04 10.62
CA PHE A 88 -7.55 6.28 10.87
C PHE A 88 -6.79 7.58 10.50
N ARG A 89 -5.91 7.51 9.50
CA ARG A 89 -5.31 8.71 8.92
C ARG A 89 -6.42 9.59 8.33
N GLU A 90 -6.30 10.93 8.52
CA GLU A 90 -7.35 11.90 8.11
C GLU A 90 -8.72 11.52 8.71
N SER A 91 -8.81 11.52 10.05
CA SER A 91 -9.93 10.97 10.84
C SER A 91 -11.32 11.46 10.41
N HIS A 92 -11.40 12.69 9.89
CA HIS A 92 -12.66 13.30 9.43
C HIS A 92 -13.35 12.51 8.30
N HIS A 93 -12.61 11.73 7.50
CA HIS A 93 -13.20 10.86 6.47
C HIS A 93 -14.05 9.73 7.11
N PHE A 94 -13.60 9.20 8.25
CA PHE A 94 -14.31 8.13 8.96
C PHE A 94 -15.55 8.66 9.70
N ASP A 95 -15.50 9.90 10.18
CA ASP A 95 -16.68 10.56 10.75
C ASP A 95 -17.75 10.79 9.68
N ALA A 96 -17.35 11.26 8.50
CA ALA A 96 -18.26 11.42 7.36
C ALA A 96 -18.86 10.07 6.91
N LEU A 97 -18.03 9.01 6.84
CA LEU A 97 -18.50 7.66 6.51
C LEU A 97 -19.50 7.17 7.55
N ARG A 98 -19.22 7.33 8.84
CA ARG A 98 -20.15 6.95 9.93
C ARG A 98 -21.50 7.63 9.75
N ALA A 99 -21.51 8.96 9.61
CA ALA A 99 -22.75 9.73 9.41
C ALA A 99 -23.52 9.26 8.16
N PHE A 100 -22.83 8.94 7.08
CA PHE A 100 -23.46 8.38 5.88
C PHE A 100 -24.09 7.01 6.14
N LEU A 101 -23.36 6.09 6.83
CA LEU A 101 -23.86 4.74 7.11
C LEU A 101 -25.05 4.72 8.05
N GLU A 102 -25.06 5.59 9.07
CA GLU A 102 -26.16 5.72 10.03
C GLU A 102 -27.48 6.20 9.37
N GLN A 103 -27.39 6.90 8.24
CA GLN A 103 -28.56 7.36 7.47
C GLN A 103 -29.08 6.30 6.49
N GLN A 104 -28.36 5.19 6.26
CA GLN A 104 -28.84 4.17 5.35
C GLN A 104 -30.00 3.36 5.94
N PRO A 105 -30.99 2.98 5.12
CA PRO A 105 -32.05 2.09 5.56
C PRO A 105 -31.50 0.79 6.13
N ARG A 106 -32.08 0.28 7.22
CA ARG A 106 -31.65 -0.98 7.84
C ARG A 106 -31.70 -2.12 6.81
N GLY A 107 -30.63 -2.90 6.75
CA GLY A 107 -30.51 -4.03 5.83
C GLY A 107 -30.13 -3.68 4.38
N LYS A 108 -30.03 -2.41 4.02
CA LYS A 108 -29.54 -2.00 2.71
C LYS A 108 -28.04 -2.31 2.61
N ALA A 109 -27.65 -3.08 1.61
CA ALA A 109 -26.23 -3.35 1.32
C ALA A 109 -25.52 -2.08 0.82
N VAL A 110 -24.37 -1.78 1.41
CA VAL A 110 -23.50 -0.66 1.02
C VAL A 110 -22.20 -1.20 0.44
N ARG A 111 -21.78 -0.65 -0.68
CA ARG A 111 -20.48 -0.96 -1.29
C ARG A 111 -19.57 0.25 -1.19
N ILE A 112 -18.35 0.00 -0.72
CA ILE A 112 -17.31 1.03 -0.56
C ILE A 112 -16.14 0.63 -1.44
N TRP A 113 -15.54 1.58 -2.13
CA TRP A 113 -14.30 1.38 -2.86
C TRP A 113 -13.19 2.24 -2.26
N CYS A 114 -12.10 1.58 -1.85
CA CYS A 114 -10.83 2.18 -1.46
C CYS A 114 -9.85 1.99 -2.63
N SER A 115 -9.59 3.04 -3.39
CA SER A 115 -8.84 2.99 -4.66
C SER A 115 -7.32 2.94 -4.51
N ALA A 116 -6.79 3.21 -3.30
CA ALA A 116 -5.37 3.17 -2.97
C ALA A 116 -5.19 2.53 -1.59
N ALA A 117 -5.33 1.21 -1.53
CA ALA A 117 -5.39 0.45 -0.29
C ALA A 117 -4.08 0.41 0.49
N SER A 118 -2.94 0.57 -0.18
CA SER A 118 -1.61 0.42 0.40
C SER A 118 -1.50 -0.88 1.23
N THR A 119 -0.89 -0.85 2.40
CA THR A 119 -0.75 -1.99 3.32
C THR A 119 -2.03 -2.33 4.11
N GLY A 120 -3.18 -1.72 3.80
CA GLY A 120 -4.49 -2.11 4.28
C GLY A 120 -5.03 -1.32 5.47
N GLU A 121 -4.29 -0.38 6.04
CA GLU A 121 -4.72 0.37 7.22
C GLU A 121 -6.00 1.18 6.96
N GLU A 122 -6.12 1.82 5.79
CA GLU A 122 -7.32 2.58 5.44
C GLU A 122 -8.52 1.66 5.20
N PRO A 123 -8.49 0.63 4.34
CA PRO A 123 -9.64 -0.25 4.16
C PRO A 123 -10.07 -0.96 5.45
N TYR A 124 -9.15 -1.32 6.35
CA TYR A 124 -9.54 -1.86 7.66
C TYR A 124 -10.14 -0.79 8.58
N SER A 125 -9.70 0.46 8.51
CA SER A 125 -10.33 1.57 9.24
C SER A 125 -11.76 1.82 8.75
N LEU A 126 -12.01 1.72 7.43
CA LEU A 126 -13.36 1.77 6.85
C LEU A 126 -14.24 0.62 7.40
N ALA A 127 -13.71 -0.60 7.46
CA ALA A 127 -14.41 -1.76 8.01
C ALA A 127 -14.73 -1.61 9.50
N ILE A 128 -13.79 -1.11 10.31
CA ILE A 128 -14.00 -0.81 11.73
C ILE A 128 -15.12 0.23 11.88
N THR A 129 -15.07 1.32 11.13
CA THR A 129 -16.08 2.38 11.13
C THR A 129 -17.46 1.81 10.80
N ALA A 130 -17.55 0.94 9.79
CA ALA A 130 -18.81 0.27 9.43
C ALA A 130 -19.33 -0.62 10.57
N CYS A 131 -18.47 -1.42 11.19
CA CYS A 131 -18.86 -2.25 12.34
C CYS A 131 -19.32 -1.43 13.55
N GLU A 132 -18.74 -0.26 13.76
CA GLU A 132 -19.15 0.64 14.84
C GLU A 132 -20.49 1.33 14.54
N ALA A 133 -20.68 1.80 13.30
CA ALA A 133 -21.94 2.45 12.88
C ALA A 133 -23.15 1.51 12.98
N TYR A 134 -22.97 0.24 12.62
CA TYR A 134 -24.05 -0.77 12.68
C TYR A 134 -24.10 -1.53 14.02
N GLY A 135 -23.13 -1.36 14.92
CA GLY A 135 -23.08 -2.06 16.21
C GLY A 135 -22.82 -3.57 16.09
N THR A 136 -22.32 -4.07 14.96
CA THR A 136 -22.10 -5.50 14.68
C THR A 136 -20.78 -5.73 13.98
N LEU A 137 -20.23 -6.95 14.06
CA LEU A 137 -19.03 -7.36 13.30
C LEU A 137 -19.36 -7.83 11.87
N THR A 138 -20.64 -7.91 11.53
CA THR A 138 -21.13 -8.33 10.20
C THR A 138 -22.12 -7.31 9.64
N PRO A 139 -21.71 -6.03 9.45
CA PRO A 139 -22.57 -5.02 8.84
C PRO A 139 -22.87 -5.40 7.38
N PRO A 140 -23.96 -4.90 6.79
CA PRO A 140 -24.27 -5.12 5.38
C PRO A 140 -23.41 -4.25 4.47
N VAL A 141 -22.09 -4.37 4.63
CA VAL A 141 -21.08 -3.56 3.91
C VAL A 141 -20.09 -4.48 3.23
N ALA A 142 -19.78 -4.21 1.97
CA ALA A 142 -18.70 -4.84 1.23
C ALA A 142 -17.69 -3.79 0.78
N ILE A 143 -16.42 -4.04 0.98
CA ILE A 143 -15.33 -3.10 0.66
C ILE A 143 -14.45 -3.70 -0.42
N LEU A 144 -14.38 -3.05 -1.57
CA LEU A 144 -13.36 -3.32 -2.58
C LEU A 144 -12.16 -2.43 -2.27
N ALA A 145 -11.00 -3.02 -2.07
CA ALA A 145 -9.75 -2.34 -1.79
C ALA A 145 -8.76 -2.63 -2.91
N THR A 146 -8.32 -1.62 -3.62
CA THR A 146 -7.44 -1.76 -4.78
C THR A 146 -6.15 -1.00 -4.62
N ASP A 147 -5.08 -1.51 -5.21
CA ASP A 147 -3.79 -0.83 -5.32
C ASP A 147 -3.06 -1.32 -6.57
N ILE A 148 -2.12 -0.55 -7.08
CA ILE A 148 -1.25 -0.97 -8.18
C ILE A 148 -0.10 -1.84 -7.67
N ASP A 149 0.31 -1.65 -6.41
CA ASP A 149 1.43 -2.35 -5.78
C ASP A 149 0.98 -3.68 -5.18
N THR A 150 1.41 -4.77 -5.79
CA THR A 150 1.05 -6.14 -5.37
C THR A 150 1.67 -6.54 -4.02
N ASN A 151 2.82 -5.97 -3.64
CA ASN A 151 3.48 -6.27 -2.38
C ASN A 151 2.70 -5.71 -1.18
N VAL A 152 2.15 -4.50 -1.33
CA VAL A 152 1.32 -3.91 -0.27
C VAL A 152 -0.04 -4.59 -0.18
N LEU A 153 -0.64 -5.00 -1.30
CA LEU A 153 -1.87 -5.79 -1.29
C LEU A 153 -1.68 -7.13 -0.58
N ALA A 154 -0.59 -7.84 -0.84
CA ALA A 154 -0.26 -9.08 -0.13
C ALA A 154 -0.09 -8.86 1.39
N THR A 155 0.42 -7.69 1.80
CA THR A 155 0.50 -7.32 3.21
C THR A 155 -0.89 -7.05 3.79
N ALA A 156 -1.73 -6.30 3.06
CA ALA A 156 -3.11 -6.00 3.45
C ALA A 156 -3.95 -7.28 3.61
N GLU A 157 -3.84 -8.24 2.68
CA GLU A 157 -4.55 -9.53 2.75
C GLU A 157 -4.15 -10.37 3.97
N ARG A 158 -2.86 -10.40 4.32
CA ARG A 158 -2.39 -11.08 5.55
C ARG A 158 -3.00 -10.48 6.81
N ALA A 159 -3.30 -9.17 6.79
CA ALA A 159 -3.90 -8.43 7.91
C ALA A 159 -3.11 -8.54 9.23
N VAL A 160 -1.79 -8.66 9.13
CA VAL A 160 -0.87 -8.77 10.26
C VAL A 160 0.01 -7.53 10.29
N TYR A 161 0.04 -6.87 11.43
CA TYR A 161 0.75 -5.61 11.62
C TYR A 161 1.62 -5.64 12.88
N PRO A 162 2.76 -4.92 12.92
CA PRO A 162 3.44 -4.61 14.16
C PRO A 162 2.50 -3.89 15.13
N LEU A 163 2.65 -4.12 16.43
CA LEU A 163 1.77 -3.54 17.46
C LEU A 163 1.82 -2.01 17.50
N ASP A 164 2.96 -1.41 17.17
CA ASP A 164 3.14 0.05 17.11
C ASP A 164 2.23 0.72 16.07
N ARG A 165 1.82 -0.01 15.02
CA ARG A 165 0.88 0.51 14.01
C ARG A 165 -0.50 0.85 14.59
N ILE A 166 -0.87 0.24 15.70
CA ILE A 166 -2.15 0.47 16.39
C ILE A 166 -1.99 1.19 17.75
N ASP A 167 -0.80 1.65 18.11
CA ASP A 167 -0.54 2.23 19.44
C ASP A 167 -1.42 3.44 19.77
N LYS A 168 -1.70 4.26 18.77
CA LYS A 168 -2.56 5.46 18.92
C LYS A 168 -4.06 5.14 18.93
N MET A 169 -4.44 3.89 18.67
CA MET A 169 -5.85 3.49 18.67
C MET A 169 -6.37 3.28 20.08
N GLU A 170 -7.63 3.60 20.31
CA GLU A 170 -8.31 3.36 21.60
C GLU A 170 -8.27 1.89 22.02
N LEU A 171 -8.09 1.63 23.32
CA LEU A 171 -7.96 0.27 23.84
C LEU A 171 -9.18 -0.61 23.53
N ALA A 172 -10.39 -0.02 23.56
CA ALA A 172 -11.62 -0.75 23.22
C ALA A 172 -11.61 -1.25 21.76
N ARG A 173 -11.18 -0.41 20.80
CA ARG A 173 -11.00 -0.81 19.41
C ARG A 173 -9.94 -1.88 19.24
N LYS A 174 -8.76 -1.72 19.89
CA LYS A 174 -7.69 -2.74 19.87
C LYS A 174 -8.22 -4.10 20.29
N LYS A 175 -8.92 -4.18 21.44
CA LYS A 175 -9.46 -5.42 21.97
C LYS A 175 -10.56 -6.04 21.10
N LYS A 176 -11.38 -5.21 20.46
CA LYS A 176 -12.52 -5.67 19.67
C LYS A 176 -12.12 -6.14 18.27
N PHE A 177 -11.15 -5.47 17.63
CA PHE A 177 -10.86 -5.64 16.21
C PHE A 177 -9.50 -6.27 15.90
N PHE A 178 -8.66 -6.50 16.92
CA PHE A 178 -7.33 -7.09 16.74
C PHE A 178 -7.07 -8.22 17.72
N LEU A 179 -6.40 -9.25 17.23
CA LEU A 179 -5.85 -10.35 18.02
C LEU A 179 -4.37 -10.05 18.26
N LYS A 180 -3.96 -9.98 19.51
CA LYS A 180 -2.55 -9.80 19.89
C LYS A 180 -1.80 -11.11 19.72
N GLY A 181 -0.65 -11.07 19.05
CA GLY A 181 0.24 -12.20 18.90
C GLY A 181 0.93 -12.58 20.20
N SER A 182 1.29 -13.86 20.31
CA SER A 182 2.03 -14.45 21.44
C SER A 182 3.10 -15.41 20.94
N GLY A 183 4.06 -15.76 21.78
CA GLY A 183 5.15 -16.66 21.38
C GLY A 183 5.90 -16.14 20.15
N ALA A 184 5.96 -16.93 19.09
CA ALA A 184 6.65 -16.58 17.84
C ALA A 184 6.05 -15.36 17.11
N THR A 185 4.81 -14.97 17.43
CA THR A 185 4.13 -13.79 16.86
C THR A 185 4.08 -12.62 17.83
N ALA A 186 4.82 -12.67 18.95
CA ALA A 186 4.91 -11.56 19.89
C ALA A 186 5.37 -10.28 19.16
N GLY A 187 4.82 -9.13 19.57
CA GLY A 187 5.08 -7.84 18.89
C GLY A 187 4.22 -7.57 17.67
N GLN A 188 3.34 -8.49 17.27
CA GLN A 188 2.40 -8.35 16.17
C GLN A 188 0.95 -8.36 16.66
N CYS A 189 0.05 -7.87 15.79
CA CYS A 189 -1.38 -8.05 15.92
C CYS A 189 -1.98 -8.45 14.57
N ARG A 190 -3.13 -9.13 14.59
CA ARG A 190 -3.87 -9.51 13.39
C ARG A 190 -5.30 -8.99 13.48
N VAL A 191 -5.80 -8.46 12.38
CA VAL A 191 -7.22 -8.07 12.27
C VAL A 191 -8.12 -9.30 12.41
N VAL A 192 -9.20 -9.19 13.17
CA VAL A 192 -10.15 -10.29 13.37
C VAL A 192 -10.81 -10.75 12.07
N GLU A 193 -11.14 -12.03 11.98
CA GLU A 193 -11.68 -12.63 10.77
C GLU A 193 -12.97 -11.98 10.25
N PRO A 194 -13.96 -11.60 11.08
CA PRO A 194 -15.16 -10.95 10.58
C PRO A 194 -14.89 -9.66 9.79
N LEU A 195 -13.92 -8.84 10.23
CA LEU A 195 -13.53 -7.65 9.48
C LEU A 195 -12.91 -8.02 8.13
N ARG A 196 -11.99 -8.98 8.12
CA ARG A 196 -11.31 -9.41 6.89
C ARG A 196 -12.30 -9.91 5.83
N LYS A 197 -13.42 -10.50 6.24
CA LYS A 197 -14.49 -10.96 5.35
C LYS A 197 -15.28 -9.85 4.68
N LEU A 198 -15.21 -8.62 5.18
CA LEU A 198 -15.86 -7.46 4.56
C LEU A 198 -15.06 -6.92 3.37
N LEU A 199 -13.78 -7.31 3.23
CA LEU A 199 -12.86 -6.75 2.26
C LEU A 199 -12.55 -7.75 1.14
N THR A 200 -12.41 -7.20 -0.07
CA THR A 200 -11.85 -7.89 -1.23
C THR A 200 -10.71 -7.05 -1.75
N PHE A 201 -9.51 -7.62 -1.79
CA PHE A 201 -8.33 -6.94 -2.34
C PHE A 201 -8.14 -7.32 -3.81
N ARG A 202 -7.83 -6.34 -4.68
CA ARG A 202 -7.56 -6.54 -6.10
C ARG A 202 -6.49 -5.59 -6.58
N GLN A 203 -5.63 -6.08 -7.43
CA GLN A 203 -4.74 -5.19 -8.18
C GLN A 203 -5.55 -4.36 -9.16
N LEU A 204 -5.24 -3.07 -9.22
CA LEU A 204 -5.84 -2.15 -10.18
C LEU A 204 -4.85 -1.05 -10.54
N ASN A 205 -4.65 -0.88 -11.84
CA ASN A 205 -4.00 0.31 -12.37
C ASN A 205 -5.08 1.26 -12.88
N LEU A 206 -5.14 2.45 -12.30
CA LEU A 206 -6.15 3.47 -12.69
C LEU A 206 -5.96 4.01 -14.11
N LEU A 207 -4.86 3.68 -14.78
CA LEU A 207 -4.66 3.98 -16.20
C LEU A 207 -5.25 2.91 -17.14
N ASP A 208 -5.67 1.76 -16.62
CA ASP A 208 -6.25 0.71 -17.45
C ASP A 208 -7.58 1.20 -18.06
N ALA A 209 -7.80 0.89 -19.34
CA ALA A 209 -8.99 1.33 -20.07
C ALA A 209 -10.27 0.56 -19.66
N ARG A 210 -10.13 -0.54 -18.89
CA ARG A 210 -11.24 -1.39 -18.42
C ARG A 210 -10.94 -1.83 -16.98
N TYR A 211 -11.95 -1.72 -16.13
CA TYR A 211 -11.95 -2.14 -14.74
C TYR A 211 -12.83 -3.36 -14.51
#